data_d0677e206e8c1c451e1075b720abb499
#
_entry.id   d0677e206e8c1c451e1075b720abb499
#
_cell.length_a   1.000
_cell.length_b   1.000
_cell.length_c   1.000
_cell.angle_alpha   90.00
_cell.angle_beta   90.00
_cell.angle_gamma   90.00
#
_symmetry.space_group_name_H-M   'P 1'
#
loop_
_entity.id
_entity.type
_entity.pdbx_description
1 polymer ?
#
loop_
_entity_poly.entity_id
_entity_poly.type
_entity_poly.pdbx_seq_one_letter_code
_entity_poly.pdbx_strand_id
1 'polypeptide(L)'
;MTPKLFDYETITYEENAGVAWVTLNRPERMNSFNDLMQKEIRDCWRKLRAHEDVRAVVLTGSGEKAFCTGIDRTEQMGSEASKESVLGEDATGSPGSTPFSFNDPGDNLGPKSCDLWKPVIAAVNGIACGGAFYMLGEVEFIIAAQTATFFDPHVTYGMTASFEPIQMAGRMPFGEIMRLSLLGNYERLSAQRAYEIGLVSEVVPDDQLHDAADWAASTIASQSTLAVQGTVRALWAARELSYRQALGLGYAFVGLGTDADSLAEGQKLFESGTRIDPKLR
;
A
#
# COMPACT_ATOMS: atom_id res chain seq x y z
N MET A 1 -16.32 -26.86 10.09
CA MET A 1 -15.62 -26.14 9.02
C MET A 1 -14.36 -25.55 9.63
N THR A 2 -13.20 -25.84 9.08
CA THR A 2 -11.96 -25.15 9.48
C THR A 2 -12.12 -23.68 9.11
N PRO A 3 -11.92 -22.70 10.01
CA PRO A 3 -11.98 -21.30 9.65
C PRO A 3 -10.99 -21.04 8.52
N LYS A 4 -11.42 -20.32 7.48
CA LYS A 4 -10.48 -19.84 6.45
C LYS A 4 -9.48 -18.91 7.12
N LEU A 5 -8.22 -19.02 6.79
CA LEU A 5 -7.15 -18.20 7.37
C LEU A 5 -7.43 -16.70 7.15
N PHE A 6 -7.99 -16.36 5.99
CA PHE A 6 -8.40 -15.02 5.58
C PHE A 6 -9.91 -15.02 5.34
N ASP A 7 -10.68 -14.61 6.34
CA ASP A 7 -12.14 -14.51 6.29
C ASP A 7 -12.54 -13.14 6.88
N TYR A 8 -12.96 -12.22 6.01
CA TYR A 8 -13.14 -10.81 6.31
C TYR A 8 -14.47 -10.31 5.75
N GLU A 9 -15.00 -9.24 6.34
CA GLU A 9 -16.27 -8.63 5.94
C GLU A 9 -16.07 -7.41 5.03
N THR A 10 -15.05 -6.59 5.30
CA THR A 10 -14.84 -5.31 4.65
C THR A 10 -13.69 -5.32 3.62
N ILE A 11 -12.95 -6.41 3.58
CA ILE A 11 -11.97 -6.68 2.53
C ILE A 11 -12.19 -8.09 1.97
N THR A 12 -11.76 -8.34 0.74
CA THR A 12 -11.66 -9.71 0.20
C THR A 12 -10.21 -10.10 0.02
N TYR A 13 -9.97 -11.40 0.14
CA TYR A 13 -8.65 -11.99 -0.04
C TYR A 13 -8.73 -13.16 -1.03
N GLU A 14 -7.89 -13.10 -2.03
CA GLU A 14 -7.71 -14.17 -3.01
C GLU A 14 -6.21 -14.39 -3.23
N GLU A 15 -5.81 -15.64 -3.46
CA GLU A 15 -4.41 -15.94 -3.78
C GLU A 15 -4.30 -16.94 -4.93
N ASN A 16 -3.33 -16.72 -5.79
CA ASN A 16 -3.00 -17.60 -6.89
C ASN A 16 -1.53 -17.47 -7.26
N ALA A 17 -0.84 -18.59 -7.46
CA ALA A 17 0.52 -18.67 -7.98
C ALA A 17 1.53 -17.72 -7.27
N GLY A 18 1.42 -17.57 -5.96
CA GLY A 18 2.33 -16.73 -5.16
C GLY A 18 1.94 -15.24 -5.10
N VAL A 19 0.83 -14.86 -5.71
CA VAL A 19 0.27 -13.50 -5.65
C VAL A 19 -0.97 -13.51 -4.79
N ALA A 20 -1.05 -12.61 -3.80
CA ALA A 20 -2.27 -12.32 -3.05
C ALA A 20 -2.94 -11.04 -3.55
N TRP A 21 -4.25 -11.09 -3.76
CA TRP A 21 -5.08 -9.93 -4.01
C TRP A 21 -5.83 -9.57 -2.74
N VAL A 22 -5.60 -8.36 -2.25
CA VAL A 22 -6.31 -7.75 -1.12
C VAL A 22 -7.17 -6.63 -1.68
N THR A 23 -8.49 -6.79 -1.63
CA THR A 23 -9.43 -5.84 -2.19
C THR A 23 -10.23 -5.17 -1.09
N LEU A 24 -10.19 -3.84 -1.00
CA LEU A 24 -11.07 -3.07 -0.13
C LEU A 24 -12.50 -3.23 -0.63
N ASN A 25 -13.42 -3.70 0.21
CA ASN A 25 -14.74 -4.17 -0.24
C ASN A 25 -15.90 -3.51 0.51
N ARG A 26 -15.98 -2.19 0.38
CA ARG A 26 -17.14 -1.37 0.78
C ARG A 26 -17.50 -0.40 -0.37
N PRO A 27 -17.82 -0.92 -1.58
CA PRO A 27 -18.02 -0.07 -2.77
C PRO A 27 -19.18 0.93 -2.62
N GLU A 28 -20.20 0.61 -1.84
CA GLU A 28 -21.32 1.48 -1.49
C GLU A 28 -20.91 2.67 -0.63
N ARG A 29 -19.74 2.60 0.03
CA ARG A 29 -19.08 3.64 0.81
C ARG A 29 -17.81 4.15 0.12
N MET A 30 -17.66 3.92 -1.18
CA MET A 30 -16.44 4.27 -1.93
C MET A 30 -15.16 3.73 -1.29
N ASN A 31 -15.23 2.54 -0.72
CA ASN A 31 -14.15 1.86 0.00
C ASN A 31 -13.52 2.69 1.13
N SER A 32 -14.26 3.64 1.72
CA SER A 32 -13.83 4.32 2.92
C SER A 32 -13.68 3.32 4.07
N PHE A 33 -12.60 3.47 4.85
CA PHE A 33 -12.33 2.55 5.94
C PHE A 33 -12.98 2.99 7.24
N ASN A 34 -13.54 2.02 7.94
CA ASN A 34 -14.02 2.12 9.32
C ASN A 34 -13.09 1.33 10.25
N ASP A 35 -13.44 1.23 11.52
CA ASP A 35 -12.62 0.51 12.52
C ASP A 35 -12.51 -0.98 12.20
N LEU A 36 -13.56 -1.59 11.63
CA LEU A 36 -13.53 -3.00 11.23
C LEU A 36 -12.52 -3.22 10.09
N MET A 37 -12.58 -2.40 9.04
CA MET A 37 -11.63 -2.50 7.92
C MET A 37 -10.18 -2.28 8.38
N GLN A 38 -9.93 -1.35 9.29
CA GLN A 38 -8.59 -1.14 9.84
C GLN A 38 -8.07 -2.40 10.55
N LYS A 39 -8.90 -3.06 11.35
CA LYS A 39 -8.55 -4.31 12.03
C LYS A 39 -8.28 -5.43 11.04
N GLU A 40 -9.14 -5.58 10.04
CA GLU A 40 -9.02 -6.63 9.03
C GLU A 40 -7.80 -6.45 8.14
N ILE A 41 -7.51 -5.23 7.70
CA ILE A 41 -6.29 -4.92 6.92
C ILE A 41 -5.04 -5.21 7.75
N ARG A 42 -4.98 -4.74 9.00
CA ARG A 42 -3.87 -5.02 9.91
C ARG A 42 -3.67 -6.53 10.13
N ASP A 43 -4.75 -7.26 10.37
CA ASP A 43 -4.70 -8.72 10.53
C ASP A 43 -4.22 -9.40 9.26
N CYS A 44 -4.72 -8.97 8.10
CA CYS A 44 -4.30 -9.47 6.79
C CYS A 44 -2.78 -9.26 6.56
N TRP A 45 -2.27 -8.04 6.78
CA TRP A 45 -0.84 -7.76 6.65
C TRP A 45 0.00 -8.64 7.58
N ARG A 46 -0.43 -8.82 8.83
CA ARG A 46 0.28 -9.63 9.82
C ARG A 46 0.28 -11.11 9.48
N LYS A 47 -0.82 -11.65 8.99
CA LYS A 47 -0.89 -13.04 8.50
C LYS A 47 0.01 -13.25 7.28
N LEU A 48 -0.01 -12.30 6.34
CA LEU A 48 0.83 -12.35 5.14
C LEU A 48 2.34 -12.35 5.45
N ARG A 49 2.77 -11.78 6.58
CA ARG A 49 4.19 -11.84 7.00
C ARG A 49 4.71 -13.27 7.07
N ALA A 50 3.91 -14.18 7.63
CA ALA A 50 4.26 -15.57 7.87
C ALA A 50 3.77 -16.54 6.79
N HIS A 51 3.00 -16.07 5.80
CA HIS A 51 2.41 -16.90 4.76
C HIS A 51 3.40 -17.11 3.62
N GLU A 52 4.22 -18.15 3.70
CA GLU A 52 5.37 -18.38 2.80
C GLU A 52 4.99 -18.55 1.33
N ASP A 53 3.79 -19.07 1.04
CA ASP A 53 3.32 -19.27 -0.34
C ASP A 53 3.08 -17.96 -1.09
N VAL A 54 2.79 -16.85 -0.38
CA VAL A 54 2.60 -15.53 -0.98
C VAL A 54 3.94 -14.80 -1.07
N ARG A 55 4.28 -14.35 -2.29
CA ARG A 55 5.54 -13.66 -2.63
C ARG A 55 5.36 -12.19 -3.00
N ALA A 56 4.18 -11.84 -3.54
CA ALA A 56 3.80 -10.47 -3.88
C ALA A 56 2.33 -10.23 -3.56
N VAL A 57 1.96 -8.98 -3.33
CA VAL A 57 0.58 -8.60 -3.00
C VAL A 57 0.12 -7.49 -3.93
N VAL A 58 -1.13 -7.58 -4.39
CA VAL A 58 -1.84 -6.49 -5.07
C VAL A 58 -2.92 -5.96 -4.12
N LEU A 59 -2.91 -4.65 -3.90
CA LEU A 59 -3.94 -3.94 -3.15
C LEU A 59 -4.80 -3.12 -4.11
N THR A 60 -6.13 -3.31 -4.07
CA THR A 60 -7.07 -2.59 -4.94
C THR A 60 -8.39 -2.28 -4.22
N GLY A 61 -9.27 -1.53 -4.85
CA GLY A 61 -10.64 -1.29 -4.37
C GLY A 61 -11.68 -2.03 -5.20
N SER A 62 -12.76 -2.50 -4.59
CA SER A 62 -13.90 -3.06 -5.30
C SER A 62 -14.74 -1.98 -5.98
N GLY A 63 -15.42 -2.36 -7.06
CA GLY A 63 -16.25 -1.46 -7.85
C GLY A 63 -15.45 -0.53 -8.77
N GLU A 64 -16.15 0.37 -9.46
CA GLU A 64 -15.58 1.19 -10.54
C GLU A 64 -15.26 2.64 -10.13
N LYS A 65 -15.68 3.06 -8.91
CA LYS A 65 -15.66 4.48 -8.55
C LYS A 65 -14.43 4.92 -7.77
N ALA A 66 -13.98 4.08 -6.84
CA ALA A 66 -12.94 4.48 -5.91
C ALA A 66 -12.02 3.32 -5.52
N PHE A 67 -10.76 3.62 -5.39
CA PHE A 67 -9.83 2.80 -4.65
C PHE A 67 -10.16 2.89 -3.15
N CYS A 68 -10.09 4.09 -2.58
CA CYS A 68 -10.43 4.39 -1.19
C CYS A 68 -10.62 5.90 -1.02
N THR A 69 -11.65 6.32 -0.27
CA THR A 69 -11.91 7.73 0.02
C THR A 69 -11.55 8.15 1.45
N GLY A 70 -10.65 7.40 2.08
CA GLY A 70 -10.19 7.71 3.43
C GLY A 70 -11.14 7.17 4.50
N ILE A 71 -11.16 7.86 5.65
CA ILE A 71 -11.94 7.43 6.80
C ILE A 71 -13.46 7.60 6.59
N ASP A 72 -14.25 6.62 7.04
CA ASP A 72 -15.71 6.69 7.03
C ASP A 72 -16.21 7.62 8.14
N ARG A 73 -16.40 8.89 7.79
CA ARG A 73 -16.83 9.93 8.73
C ARG A 73 -18.25 9.72 9.25
N THR A 74 -19.09 8.97 8.54
CA THR A 74 -20.49 8.75 8.96
C THR A 74 -20.57 7.79 10.15
N GLU A 75 -19.70 6.81 10.24
CA GLU A 75 -19.61 5.92 11.39
C GLU A 75 -18.89 6.58 12.58
N GLN A 76 -17.85 7.38 12.34
CA GLN A 76 -17.11 8.06 13.41
C GLN A 76 -17.88 9.20 14.07
N MET A 77 -18.62 10.00 13.32
CA MET A 77 -19.35 11.16 13.88
C MET A 77 -20.63 10.79 14.64
N GLY A 78 -21.12 9.56 14.51
CA GLY A 78 -22.38 9.09 15.09
C GLY A 78 -22.24 8.23 16.36
N SER A 79 -21.04 7.79 16.73
CA SER A 79 -20.87 6.88 17.85
C SER A 79 -20.40 7.61 19.12
N GLU A 80 -21.10 7.35 20.24
CA GLU A 80 -20.60 7.71 21.58
C GLU A 80 -19.22 7.07 21.86
N ALA A 81 -18.92 5.95 21.17
CA ALA A 81 -17.63 5.28 21.18
C ALA A 81 -16.46 6.16 20.70
N SER A 82 -16.70 7.16 19.83
CA SER A 82 -15.66 8.11 19.42
C SER A 82 -15.18 9.02 20.55
N LYS A 83 -15.99 9.20 21.60
CA LYS A 83 -15.61 9.98 22.80
C LYS A 83 -14.91 9.12 23.85
N GLU A 84 -15.23 7.84 23.92
CA GLU A 84 -14.59 6.88 24.83
C GLU A 84 -13.24 6.39 24.28
N SER A 85 -13.04 6.35 22.96
CA SER A 85 -11.78 5.91 22.34
C SER A 85 -10.61 6.86 22.60
N VAL A 86 -10.87 8.12 22.97
CA VAL A 86 -9.82 9.11 23.29
C VAL A 86 -9.12 8.81 24.63
N LEU A 87 -9.73 8.05 25.53
CA LEU A 87 -9.23 7.81 26.89
C LEU A 87 -9.16 6.32 27.28
N GLY A 88 -9.58 5.40 26.41
CA GLY A 88 -9.64 3.96 26.68
C GLY A 88 -8.82 3.12 25.69
N GLU A 89 -8.87 1.80 25.88
CA GLU A 89 -8.44 0.88 24.86
C GLU A 89 -9.38 1.01 23.67
N ASP A 90 -8.83 1.40 22.51
CA ASP A 90 -9.63 1.47 21.30
C ASP A 90 -9.95 0.07 20.76
N ALA A 91 -10.79 0.05 19.73
CA ALA A 91 -11.22 -1.18 19.08
C ALA A 91 -10.05 -2.00 18.45
N THR A 92 -8.87 -1.45 18.33
CA THR A 92 -7.65 -2.14 17.87
C THR A 92 -6.77 -2.65 19.01
N GLY A 93 -7.15 -2.38 20.27
CA GLY A 93 -6.36 -2.68 21.46
C GLY A 93 -5.18 -1.73 21.69
N SER A 94 -5.19 -0.59 21.00
CA SER A 94 -4.23 0.49 21.24
C SER A 94 -4.80 1.52 22.21
N PRO A 95 -3.99 2.13 23.10
CA PRO A 95 -4.45 3.20 23.96
C PRO A 95 -4.86 4.41 23.11
N GLY A 96 -5.86 5.16 23.57
CA GLY A 96 -6.28 6.40 22.94
C GLY A 96 -5.16 7.42 22.85
N SER A 97 -5.28 8.38 21.95
CA SER A 97 -4.29 9.44 21.75
C SER A 97 -4.12 10.31 22.99
N THR A 98 -2.89 10.59 23.35
CA THR A 98 -2.47 11.51 24.42
C THR A 98 -1.47 12.52 23.85
N PRO A 99 -1.05 13.56 24.60
CA PRO A 99 0.03 14.45 24.15
C PRO A 99 1.35 13.75 23.81
N PHE A 100 1.53 12.50 24.21
CA PHE A 100 2.74 11.70 24.02
C PHE A 100 2.51 10.43 23.20
N SER A 101 1.27 10.13 22.84
CA SER A 101 0.89 8.91 22.13
C SER A 101 -0.26 9.19 21.18
N PHE A 102 -0.08 8.91 19.91
CA PHE A 102 -1.10 9.04 18.88
C PHE A 102 -1.60 7.67 18.47
N ASN A 103 -2.92 7.54 18.33
CA ASN A 103 -3.56 6.41 17.70
C ASN A 103 -4.00 6.82 16.31
N ASP A 104 -3.16 6.54 15.31
CA ASP A 104 -3.38 6.96 13.93
C ASP A 104 -3.77 5.75 13.07
N PRO A 105 -4.77 5.88 12.17
CA PRO A 105 -5.14 4.79 11.25
C PRO A 105 -3.98 4.26 10.42
N GLY A 106 -2.95 5.06 10.16
CA GLY A 106 -1.75 4.66 9.43
C GLY A 106 -1.05 3.45 10.05
N ASP A 107 -1.07 3.31 11.37
CA ASP A 107 -0.47 2.17 12.08
C ASP A 107 -1.14 0.82 11.76
N ASN A 108 -2.34 0.86 11.21
CA ASN A 108 -3.14 -0.31 10.87
C ASN A 108 -3.23 -0.55 9.34
N LEU A 109 -3.22 0.52 8.55
CA LEU A 109 -3.53 0.48 7.12
C LEU A 109 -2.29 0.27 6.25
N GLY A 110 -1.16 0.83 6.66
CA GLY A 110 0.08 0.75 5.90
C GLY A 110 0.72 -0.64 5.99
N PRO A 111 1.13 -1.24 4.87
CA PRO A 111 1.80 -2.54 4.92
C PRO A 111 3.14 -2.49 5.64
N LYS A 112 3.91 -1.41 5.51
CA LYS A 112 5.22 -1.27 6.19
C LYS A 112 5.05 -0.93 7.68
N SER A 113 4.06 -0.12 8.05
CA SER A 113 3.65 0.11 9.43
C SER A 113 3.22 -1.19 10.12
N CYS A 114 2.65 -2.14 9.38
CA CYS A 114 2.35 -3.49 9.85
C CYS A 114 3.53 -4.47 9.70
N ASP A 115 4.72 -4.00 9.35
CA ASP A 115 5.95 -4.79 9.19
C ASP A 115 5.84 -5.88 8.11
N LEU A 116 5.07 -5.63 7.04
CA LEU A 116 5.01 -6.49 5.86
C LEU A 116 6.07 -6.06 4.84
N TRP A 117 7.08 -6.91 4.63
CA TRP A 117 8.20 -6.64 3.74
C TRP A 117 8.14 -7.42 2.41
N LYS A 118 7.05 -8.10 2.14
CA LYS A 118 6.73 -8.55 0.80
C LYS A 118 6.33 -7.34 -0.05
N PRO A 119 6.63 -7.33 -1.35
CA PRO A 119 6.22 -6.22 -2.23
C PRO A 119 4.69 -6.12 -2.28
N VAL A 120 4.17 -4.92 -2.10
CA VAL A 120 2.76 -4.58 -2.26
C VAL A 120 2.63 -3.59 -3.41
N ILE A 121 1.86 -3.94 -4.44
CA ILE A 121 1.55 -3.10 -5.58
C ILE A 121 0.15 -2.55 -5.40
N ALA A 122 -0.05 -1.24 -5.52
CA ALA A 122 -1.40 -0.70 -5.56
C ALA A 122 -1.93 -0.64 -6.99
N ALA A 123 -3.09 -1.24 -7.23
CA ALA A 123 -3.88 -1.10 -8.45
C ALA A 123 -5.02 -0.12 -8.17
N VAL A 124 -4.82 1.15 -8.54
CA VAL A 124 -5.75 2.24 -8.20
C VAL A 124 -6.82 2.37 -9.29
N ASN A 125 -8.00 1.84 -8.99
CA ASN A 125 -9.13 1.71 -9.91
C ASN A 125 -10.06 2.95 -9.99
N GLY A 126 -9.78 4.02 -9.22
CA GLY A 126 -10.64 5.20 -9.20
C GLY A 126 -10.16 6.25 -8.21
N ILE A 127 -11.09 6.88 -7.48
CA ILE A 127 -10.76 7.93 -6.51
C ILE A 127 -9.90 7.38 -5.38
N ALA A 128 -8.79 8.04 -5.10
CA ALA A 128 -7.94 7.81 -3.92
C ALA A 128 -7.71 9.14 -3.19
N CYS A 129 -8.19 9.26 -1.96
CA CYS A 129 -8.03 10.52 -1.23
C CYS A 129 -7.91 10.36 0.28
N GLY A 130 -7.31 11.38 0.91
CA GLY A 130 -7.14 11.44 2.37
C GLY A 130 -6.45 10.18 2.90
N GLY A 131 -7.07 9.48 3.83
CA GLY A 131 -6.51 8.28 4.44
C GLY A 131 -6.17 7.12 3.49
N ALA A 132 -6.56 7.17 2.19
CA ALA A 132 -6.03 6.25 1.20
C ALA A 132 -4.49 6.33 1.08
N PHE A 133 -3.94 7.49 1.40
CA PHE A 133 -2.51 7.75 1.31
C PHE A 133 -1.69 7.02 2.39
N TYR A 134 -2.30 6.58 3.48
CA TYR A 134 -1.65 5.65 4.42
C TYR A 134 -1.20 4.37 3.74
N MET A 135 -2.07 3.80 2.91
CA MET A 135 -1.73 2.61 2.13
C MET A 135 -0.80 2.94 0.96
N LEU A 136 -1.16 3.95 0.15
CA LEU A 136 -0.40 4.33 -1.05
C LEU A 136 1.00 4.87 -0.72
N GLY A 137 1.20 5.44 0.46
CA GLY A 137 2.50 5.88 0.96
C GLY A 137 3.46 4.73 1.20
N GLU A 138 2.97 3.52 1.46
CA GLU A 138 3.74 2.37 1.89
C GLU A 138 3.79 1.20 0.88
N VAL A 139 3.19 1.33 -0.30
CA VAL A 139 3.33 0.32 -1.37
C VAL A 139 4.61 0.55 -2.18
N GLU A 140 5.10 -0.46 -2.88
CA GLU A 140 6.32 -0.34 -3.68
C GLU A 140 6.12 0.58 -4.86
N PHE A 141 5.03 0.39 -5.60
CA PHE A 141 4.64 1.29 -6.70
C PHE A 141 3.13 1.21 -6.96
N ILE A 142 2.65 2.17 -7.76
CA ILE A 142 1.25 2.34 -8.08
C ILE A 142 1.06 2.16 -9.58
N ILE A 143 0.10 1.32 -9.98
CA ILE A 143 -0.47 1.26 -11.32
C ILE A 143 -1.86 1.86 -11.20
N ALA A 144 -2.23 2.78 -12.06
CA ALA A 144 -3.50 3.47 -11.99
C ALA A 144 -4.33 3.30 -13.26
N ALA A 145 -5.64 3.12 -13.09
CA ALA A 145 -6.59 3.31 -14.17
C ALA A 145 -6.53 4.76 -14.69
N GLN A 146 -6.73 4.96 -15.98
CA GLN A 146 -6.67 6.31 -16.60
C GLN A 146 -7.69 7.29 -16.00
N THR A 147 -8.79 6.79 -15.42
CA THR A 147 -9.82 7.59 -14.75
C THR A 147 -9.52 7.84 -13.27
N ALA A 148 -8.48 7.25 -12.70
CA ALA A 148 -8.12 7.45 -11.32
C ALA A 148 -7.73 8.90 -11.01
N THR A 149 -8.09 9.35 -9.80
CA THR A 149 -7.78 10.70 -9.33
C THR A 149 -7.33 10.70 -7.88
N PHE A 150 -6.44 11.65 -7.53
CA PHE A 150 -5.85 11.78 -6.21
C PHE A 150 -6.06 13.18 -5.66
N PHE A 151 -6.41 13.32 -4.40
CA PHE A 151 -6.51 14.61 -3.71
C PHE A 151 -6.53 14.43 -2.19
N ASP A 152 -6.26 15.51 -1.45
CA ASP A 152 -6.34 15.49 0.01
C ASP A 152 -7.41 16.47 0.49
N PRO A 153 -8.52 16.01 1.10
CA PRO A 153 -9.64 16.87 1.47
C PRO A 153 -9.47 17.62 2.80
N HIS A 154 -8.45 17.32 3.61
CA HIS A 154 -8.38 17.75 5.01
C HIS A 154 -8.56 19.25 5.21
N VAL A 155 -7.77 20.08 4.53
CA VAL A 155 -7.81 21.54 4.72
C VAL A 155 -9.15 22.15 4.29
N THR A 156 -9.85 21.55 3.33
CA THR A 156 -11.19 21.99 2.94
C THR A 156 -12.19 21.87 4.08
N TYR A 157 -12.00 20.90 4.96
CA TYR A 157 -12.85 20.65 6.12
C TYR A 157 -12.25 21.19 7.43
N GLY A 158 -11.27 22.08 7.37
CA GLY A 158 -10.65 22.72 8.53
C GLY A 158 -9.74 21.81 9.34
N MET A 159 -9.30 20.70 8.77
CA MET A 159 -8.37 19.78 9.42
C MET A 159 -6.95 19.97 8.89
N THR A 160 -5.96 19.77 9.74
CA THR A 160 -4.57 19.68 9.30
C THR A 160 -4.33 18.36 8.59
N ALA A 161 -3.87 18.42 7.35
CA ALA A 161 -3.29 17.28 6.65
C ALA A 161 -1.87 17.07 7.18
N SER A 162 -1.58 15.93 7.78
CA SER A 162 -0.28 15.69 8.41
C SER A 162 0.31 14.34 8.01
N PHE A 163 -0.21 13.27 8.53
CA PHE A 163 0.41 11.95 8.39
C PHE A 163 0.39 11.46 6.94
N GLU A 164 -0.73 11.57 6.26
CA GLU A 164 -0.89 11.17 4.87
C GLU A 164 0.05 11.93 3.92
N PRO A 165 0.11 13.29 3.96
CA PRO A 165 1.07 14.02 3.14
C PRO A 165 2.53 13.75 3.51
N ILE A 166 2.85 13.51 4.78
CA ILE A 166 4.21 13.15 5.20
C ILE A 166 4.64 11.84 4.54
N GLN A 167 3.77 10.83 4.53
CA GLN A 167 4.06 9.56 3.87
C GLN A 167 4.22 9.72 2.35
N MET A 168 3.43 10.61 1.74
CA MET A 168 3.49 10.89 0.31
C MET A 168 4.65 11.81 -0.09
N ALA A 169 5.21 12.59 0.83
CA ALA A 169 6.28 13.55 0.54
C ALA A 169 7.55 12.90 -0.05
N GLY A 170 7.78 11.63 0.26
CA GLY A 170 8.89 10.88 -0.35
C GLY A 170 8.58 10.29 -1.74
N ARG A 171 7.34 10.48 -2.27
CA ARG A 171 6.88 9.85 -3.51
C ARG A 171 6.62 10.84 -4.64
N MET A 172 6.50 12.10 -4.34
CA MET A 172 6.24 13.15 -5.33
C MET A 172 7.05 14.41 -5.01
N PRO A 173 7.25 15.31 -5.98
CA PRO A 173 7.91 16.59 -5.75
C PRO A 173 7.23 17.41 -4.67
N PHE A 174 8.01 18.10 -3.82
CA PHE A 174 7.49 18.88 -2.69
C PHE A 174 6.40 19.88 -3.08
N GLY A 175 6.55 20.58 -4.22
CA GLY A 175 5.55 21.53 -4.71
C GLY A 175 4.21 20.86 -5.06
N GLU A 176 4.24 19.64 -5.57
CA GLU A 176 3.05 18.89 -5.94
C GLU A 176 2.29 18.37 -4.70
N ILE A 177 3.00 17.85 -3.69
CA ILE A 177 2.34 17.44 -2.45
C ILE A 177 1.76 18.65 -1.69
N MET A 178 2.48 19.77 -1.65
CA MET A 178 1.95 21.01 -1.08
C MET A 178 0.70 21.49 -1.82
N ARG A 179 0.71 21.47 -3.15
CA ARG A 179 -0.44 21.85 -3.98
C ARG A 179 -1.64 20.94 -3.72
N LEU A 180 -1.45 19.62 -3.77
CA LEU A 180 -2.49 18.63 -3.49
C LEU A 180 -3.10 18.81 -2.09
N SER A 181 -2.28 19.03 -1.07
CA SER A 181 -2.74 19.17 0.30
C SER A 181 -3.41 20.53 0.58
N LEU A 182 -2.90 21.63 0.02
CA LEU A 182 -3.40 22.97 0.31
C LEU A 182 -4.63 23.36 -0.51
N LEU A 183 -4.79 22.83 -1.73
CA LEU A 183 -5.97 23.09 -2.54
C LEU A 183 -7.16 22.21 -2.16
N GLY A 184 -6.95 21.12 -1.45
CA GLY A 184 -8.01 20.29 -0.90
C GLY A 184 -8.93 19.72 -1.99
N ASN A 185 -10.24 19.86 -1.78
CA ASN A 185 -11.26 19.40 -2.73
C ASN A 185 -11.39 20.25 -4.02
N TYR A 186 -10.73 21.41 -4.06
CA TYR A 186 -10.83 22.29 -5.22
C TYR A 186 -10.01 21.83 -6.42
N GLU A 187 -9.08 20.91 -6.22
CA GLU A 187 -8.27 20.33 -7.28
C GLU A 187 -8.08 18.83 -7.09
N ARG A 188 -8.05 18.10 -8.20
CA ARG A 188 -7.71 16.69 -8.23
C ARG A 188 -6.54 16.45 -9.17
N LEU A 189 -5.58 15.66 -8.71
CA LEU A 189 -4.48 15.17 -9.53
C LEU A 189 -5.01 14.01 -10.38
N SER A 190 -4.93 14.12 -11.72
CA SER A 190 -5.28 13.02 -12.62
C SER A 190 -4.22 11.90 -12.59
N ALA A 191 -4.60 10.69 -13.02
CA ALA A 191 -3.67 9.57 -13.18
C ALA A 191 -2.49 9.93 -14.09
N GLN A 192 -2.76 10.64 -15.20
CA GLN A 192 -1.71 11.07 -16.12
C GLN A 192 -0.74 12.05 -15.46
N ARG A 193 -1.25 13.06 -14.73
CA ARG A 193 -0.36 13.98 -14.01
C ARG A 193 0.41 13.27 -12.89
N ALA A 194 -0.22 12.34 -12.19
CA ALA A 194 0.41 11.52 -11.16
C ALA A 194 1.58 10.68 -11.73
N TYR A 195 1.43 10.19 -12.97
CA TYR A 195 2.50 9.52 -13.70
C TYR A 195 3.65 10.48 -14.08
N GLU A 196 3.33 11.65 -14.62
CA GLU A 196 4.33 12.66 -15.01
C GLU A 196 5.23 13.12 -13.87
N ILE A 197 4.68 13.18 -12.65
CA ILE A 197 5.42 13.59 -11.44
C ILE A 197 6.05 12.42 -10.68
N GLY A 198 5.87 11.18 -11.15
CA GLY A 198 6.48 9.98 -10.58
C GLY A 198 5.75 9.38 -9.37
N LEU A 199 4.53 9.83 -9.05
CA LEU A 199 3.69 9.18 -8.04
C LEU A 199 3.19 7.82 -8.53
N VAL A 200 2.71 7.76 -9.77
CA VAL A 200 2.22 6.55 -10.43
C VAL A 200 3.29 6.04 -11.38
N SER A 201 3.52 4.74 -11.39
CA SER A 201 4.54 4.10 -12.24
C SER A 201 4.01 3.76 -13.63
N GLU A 202 2.72 3.47 -13.75
CA GLU A 202 2.08 3.09 -15.00
C GLU A 202 0.63 3.53 -14.99
N VAL A 203 0.13 4.07 -16.10
CA VAL A 203 -1.29 4.39 -16.32
C VAL A 203 -1.80 3.53 -17.46
N VAL A 204 -2.90 2.85 -17.24
CA VAL A 204 -3.51 1.93 -18.20
C VAL A 204 -5.01 2.23 -18.40
N PRO A 205 -5.62 1.81 -19.52
CA PRO A 205 -7.07 1.78 -19.62
C PRO A 205 -7.72 1.05 -18.45
N ASP A 206 -8.90 1.48 -18.03
CA ASP A 206 -9.54 0.99 -16.81
C ASP A 206 -9.76 -0.54 -16.84
N ASP A 207 -10.10 -1.09 -18.00
CA ASP A 207 -10.30 -2.51 -18.23
C ASP A 207 -9.00 -3.34 -18.26
N GLN A 208 -7.84 -2.70 -18.32
CA GLN A 208 -6.53 -3.34 -18.31
C GLN A 208 -5.81 -3.28 -16.96
N LEU A 209 -6.40 -2.60 -15.97
CA LEU A 209 -5.75 -2.39 -14.68
C LEU A 209 -5.42 -3.71 -13.96
N HIS A 210 -6.37 -4.64 -13.96
CA HIS A 210 -6.18 -5.95 -13.35
C HIS A 210 -5.01 -6.70 -13.99
N ASP A 211 -5.01 -6.80 -15.31
CA ASP A 211 -4.00 -7.54 -16.06
C ASP A 211 -2.60 -6.92 -15.90
N ALA A 212 -2.52 -5.58 -15.88
CA ALA A 212 -1.26 -4.88 -15.66
C ALA A 212 -0.69 -5.14 -14.26
N ALA A 213 -1.54 -5.11 -13.23
CA ALA A 213 -1.14 -5.37 -11.85
C ALA A 213 -0.78 -6.86 -11.65
N ASP A 214 -1.57 -7.78 -12.22
CA ASP A 214 -1.30 -9.21 -12.17
C ASP A 214 0.03 -9.56 -12.84
N TRP A 215 0.27 -9.02 -14.04
CA TRP A 215 1.55 -9.22 -14.73
C TRP A 215 2.74 -8.77 -13.87
N ALA A 216 2.65 -7.59 -13.26
CA ALA A 216 3.73 -7.06 -12.43
C ALA A 216 3.94 -7.91 -11.17
N ALA A 217 2.86 -8.26 -10.47
CA ALA A 217 2.91 -9.07 -9.25
C ALA A 217 3.40 -10.50 -9.53
N SER A 218 2.90 -11.14 -10.59
CA SER A 218 3.32 -12.48 -11.02
C SER A 218 4.78 -12.50 -11.44
N THR A 219 5.24 -11.46 -12.16
CA THR A 219 6.66 -11.32 -12.51
C THR A 219 7.53 -11.22 -11.26
N ILE A 220 7.13 -10.42 -10.26
CA ILE A 220 7.85 -10.32 -8.98
C ILE A 220 7.80 -11.64 -8.23
N ALA A 221 6.65 -12.30 -8.15
CA ALA A 221 6.47 -13.57 -7.46
C ALA A 221 7.31 -14.72 -8.06
N SER A 222 7.67 -14.62 -9.35
CA SER A 222 8.55 -15.59 -10.02
C SER A 222 10.02 -15.44 -9.67
N GLN A 223 10.43 -14.33 -9.06
CA GLN A 223 11.82 -14.07 -8.66
C GLN A 223 12.16 -14.75 -7.31
N SER A 224 13.45 -14.83 -6.97
CA SER A 224 13.87 -15.30 -5.65
C SER A 224 13.29 -14.45 -4.53
N THR A 225 12.53 -15.07 -3.63
CA THR A 225 11.83 -14.38 -2.54
C THR A 225 12.78 -13.56 -1.65
N LEU A 226 13.92 -14.13 -1.28
CA LEU A 226 14.89 -13.44 -0.41
C LEU A 226 15.56 -12.26 -1.14
N ALA A 227 15.88 -12.42 -2.42
CA ALA A 227 16.45 -11.34 -3.22
C ALA A 227 15.44 -10.18 -3.36
N VAL A 228 14.17 -10.47 -3.63
CA VAL A 228 13.11 -9.46 -3.72
C VAL A 228 12.91 -8.75 -2.38
N GLN A 229 12.74 -9.46 -1.27
CA GLN A 229 12.52 -8.85 0.05
C GLN A 229 13.75 -8.08 0.55
N GLY A 230 14.95 -8.59 0.29
CA GLY A 230 16.20 -7.87 0.58
C GLY A 230 16.29 -6.57 -0.19
N THR A 231 15.91 -6.56 -1.47
CA THR A 231 15.85 -5.35 -2.31
C THR A 231 14.81 -4.35 -1.80
N VAL A 232 13.62 -4.81 -1.45
CA VAL A 232 12.57 -3.97 -0.84
C VAL A 232 13.10 -3.28 0.41
N ARG A 233 13.69 -4.04 1.34
CA ARG A 233 14.25 -3.47 2.58
C ARG A 233 15.37 -2.47 2.31
N ALA A 234 16.27 -2.75 1.39
CA ALA A 234 17.37 -1.84 1.04
C ALA A 234 16.85 -0.50 0.50
N LEU A 235 15.86 -0.53 -0.39
CA LEU A 235 15.29 0.68 -0.99
C LEU A 235 14.45 1.49 0.01
N TRP A 236 13.68 0.82 0.91
CA TRP A 236 12.99 1.52 1.98
C TRP A 236 13.96 2.14 2.98
N ALA A 237 15.02 1.44 3.38
CA ALA A 237 16.06 2.02 4.23
C ALA A 237 16.71 3.27 3.61
N ALA A 238 16.88 3.30 2.28
CA ALA A 238 17.41 4.46 1.58
C ALA A 238 16.48 5.70 1.62
N ARG A 239 15.20 5.51 1.89
CA ARG A 239 14.25 6.62 2.07
C ARG A 239 14.24 7.20 3.49
N GLU A 240 14.54 6.38 4.48
CA GLU A 240 14.43 6.73 5.90
C GLU A 240 15.75 7.15 6.53
N LEU A 241 16.87 6.70 5.95
CA LEU A 241 18.22 6.90 6.49
C LEU A 241 19.03 7.84 5.63
N SER A 242 20.13 8.36 6.20
CA SER A 242 21.13 9.03 5.37
C SER A 242 21.75 8.03 4.37
N TYR A 243 22.19 8.53 3.22
CA TYR A 243 22.80 7.71 2.16
C TYR A 243 23.90 6.75 2.68
N ARG A 244 24.78 7.24 3.57
CA ARG A 244 25.86 6.40 4.13
C ARG A 244 25.35 5.32 5.07
N GLN A 245 24.32 5.62 5.86
CA GLN A 245 23.68 4.63 6.75
C GLN A 245 22.96 3.55 5.94
N ALA A 246 22.20 3.94 4.91
CA ALA A 246 21.54 3.00 4.02
C ALA A 246 22.51 2.06 3.31
N LEU A 247 23.64 2.60 2.79
CA LEU A 247 24.69 1.78 2.20
C LEU A 247 25.32 0.81 3.22
N GLY A 248 25.51 1.24 4.46
CA GLY A 248 26.01 0.37 5.54
C GLY A 248 25.09 -0.82 5.82
N LEU A 249 23.76 -0.59 5.81
CA LEU A 249 22.77 -1.68 5.94
C LEU A 249 22.68 -2.54 4.69
N GLY A 250 23.09 -2.04 3.53
CA GLY A 250 23.04 -2.77 2.27
C GLY A 250 23.76 -4.11 2.33
N TYR A 251 24.87 -4.23 3.08
CA TYR A 251 25.58 -5.48 3.29
C TYR A 251 24.72 -6.56 3.95
N ALA A 252 23.90 -6.19 4.94
CA ALA A 252 22.99 -7.12 5.59
C ALA A 252 21.89 -7.61 4.63
N PHE A 253 21.36 -6.71 3.82
CA PHE A 253 20.30 -7.04 2.87
C PHE A 253 20.81 -7.88 1.69
N VAL A 254 21.99 -7.58 1.16
CA VAL A 254 22.61 -8.40 0.11
C VAL A 254 22.81 -9.83 0.59
N GLY A 255 23.19 -10.03 1.85
CA GLY A 255 23.36 -11.36 2.43
C GLY A 255 22.09 -12.23 2.41
N LEU A 256 20.90 -11.62 2.40
CA LEU A 256 19.64 -12.37 2.33
C LEU A 256 19.37 -13.00 0.96
N GLY A 257 19.85 -12.40 -0.12
CA GLY A 257 19.57 -12.86 -1.49
C GLY A 257 20.78 -13.46 -2.21
N THR A 258 21.90 -13.69 -1.50
CA THR A 258 23.12 -14.27 -2.06
C THR A 258 23.50 -15.60 -1.40
N ASP A 259 22.57 -16.24 -0.72
CA ASP A 259 22.75 -17.62 -0.28
C ASP A 259 22.85 -18.59 -1.47
N ALA A 260 23.42 -19.77 -1.24
CA ALA A 260 23.71 -20.73 -2.30
C ALA A 260 22.46 -21.19 -3.06
N ASP A 261 21.32 -21.30 -2.39
CA ASP A 261 20.07 -21.79 -2.99
C ASP A 261 19.43 -20.71 -3.88
N SER A 262 19.38 -19.46 -3.40
CA SER A 262 18.89 -18.30 -4.17
C SER A 262 19.73 -18.06 -5.42
N LEU A 263 21.06 -18.17 -5.32
CA LEU A 263 21.96 -18.06 -6.47
C LEU A 263 21.77 -19.22 -7.45
N ALA A 264 21.57 -20.45 -6.95
CA ALA A 264 21.35 -21.62 -7.80
C ALA A 264 20.07 -21.52 -8.61
N GLU A 265 18.99 -20.96 -8.05
CA GLU A 265 17.76 -20.68 -8.81
C GLU A 265 18.01 -19.68 -9.96
N GLY A 266 18.66 -18.55 -9.68
CA GLY A 266 19.01 -17.56 -10.68
C GLY A 266 19.94 -18.09 -11.76
N GLN A 267 20.92 -18.93 -11.39
CA GLN A 267 21.85 -19.54 -12.34
C GLN A 267 21.16 -20.51 -13.31
N LYS A 268 20.15 -21.25 -12.89
CA LYS A 268 19.36 -22.12 -13.77
C LYS A 268 18.72 -21.33 -14.94
N LEU A 269 18.18 -20.15 -14.65
CA LEU A 269 17.63 -19.29 -15.69
C LEU A 269 18.72 -18.81 -16.65
N PHE A 270 19.88 -18.41 -16.13
CA PHE A 270 21.02 -17.99 -16.94
C PHE A 270 21.57 -19.14 -17.81
N GLU A 271 21.75 -20.34 -17.24
CA GLU A 271 22.24 -21.53 -17.93
C GLU A 271 21.26 -22.06 -18.98
N SER A 272 19.95 -21.83 -18.79
CA SER A 272 18.93 -22.22 -19.78
C SER A 272 19.10 -21.55 -21.14
N GLY A 273 19.85 -20.43 -21.19
CA GLY A 273 19.99 -19.60 -22.40
C GLY A 273 18.68 -18.91 -22.82
N THR A 274 17.65 -19.00 -22.00
CA THR A 274 16.35 -18.33 -22.26
C THR A 274 16.54 -16.82 -22.22
N ARG A 275 16.31 -16.18 -23.35
CA ARG A 275 16.36 -14.72 -23.43
C ARG A 275 15.01 -14.14 -22.98
N ILE A 276 15.06 -13.30 -21.96
CA ILE A 276 13.90 -12.54 -21.53
C ILE A 276 13.68 -11.39 -22.52
N ASP A 277 12.46 -11.27 -23.06
CA ASP A 277 12.06 -10.13 -23.87
C ASP A 277 11.45 -9.07 -22.91
N PRO A 278 12.14 -7.93 -22.69
CA PRO A 278 11.67 -6.96 -21.71
C PRO A 278 10.46 -6.18 -22.22
N LYS A 279 9.46 -5.99 -21.35
CA LYS A 279 8.38 -5.02 -21.60
C LYS A 279 8.98 -3.60 -21.54
N LEU A 280 8.80 -2.82 -22.59
CA LEU A 280 9.11 -1.38 -22.60
C LEU A 280 7.86 -0.59 -22.17
N ARG A 281 8.03 0.42 -21.30
CA ARG A 281 6.94 1.28 -20.86
C ARG A 281 7.30 2.75 -21.01
#